data_8dc2a206b20e51fc0f5db496401defc4
#
_entry.id   8dc2a206b20e51fc0f5db496401defc4
#
_cell.length_a   1.000
_cell.length_b   1.000
_cell.length_c   1.000
_cell.angle_alpha   90.00
_cell.angle_beta   90.00
_cell.angle_gamma   90.00
#
_symmetry.space_group_name_H-M   'P 1'
#
loop_
_entity.id
_entity.type
_entity.pdbx_description
1 polymer ?
#
loop_
_entity_poly.entity_id
_entity_poly.type
_entity_poly.pdbx_seq_one_letter_code
_entity_poly.pdbx_strand_id
1 'polypeptide(L)'
;MITKDFFPNPLDKLCILYILYMYSTNGGTSMELIIRNSTNQPIYDQIYCQIKSQILSGALAPGEALPSIRALAKDLKISVITTKRAYDELEAHGFIYTMAGKGCFVADNNLEILREQRRRELETHLTAALELAKSCGLTRQDLKQMLDLLSEEETT
;
A
#
# COMPACT_ATOMS: atom_id res chain seq x y z
N MET A 1 25.44 -0.40 -7.46
CA MET A 1 24.73 0.37 -8.51
C MET A 1 23.53 -0.47 -8.96
N ILE A 2 22.43 -0.36 -8.21
CA ILE A 2 21.20 -1.14 -8.48
C ILE A 2 20.40 -0.31 -9.48
N THR A 3 20.29 -0.84 -10.69
CA THR A 3 19.67 -0.19 -11.85
C THR A 3 18.17 0.05 -11.63
N LYS A 4 17.74 1.23 -12.01
CA LYS A 4 16.40 1.84 -11.93
C LYS A 4 15.26 1.07 -12.61
N ASP A 5 15.52 -0.07 -13.26
CA ASP A 5 14.63 -0.66 -14.27
C ASP A 5 13.93 -1.95 -13.85
N PHE A 6 13.93 -2.30 -12.56
CA PHE A 6 13.39 -3.59 -12.09
C PHE A 6 11.88 -3.59 -11.78
N PHE A 7 11.22 -2.44 -11.80
CA PHE A 7 9.78 -2.37 -11.55
C PHE A 7 9.06 -1.76 -12.77
N PRO A 8 8.17 -2.50 -13.42
CA PRO A 8 7.45 -2.02 -14.61
C PRO A 8 6.48 -0.88 -14.30
N ASN A 9 6.16 -0.63 -13.02
CA ASN A 9 5.32 0.50 -12.63
C ASN A 9 5.95 1.21 -11.41
N PRO A 10 6.37 2.48 -11.54
CA PRO A 10 6.92 3.26 -10.42
C PRO A 10 5.94 3.43 -9.26
N LEU A 11 4.64 3.24 -9.49
CA LEU A 11 3.58 3.32 -8.49
C LEU A 11 3.65 2.16 -7.49
N ASP A 12 4.01 0.96 -7.94
CA ASP A 12 4.13 -0.22 -7.06
C ASP A 12 5.30 -0.10 -6.09
N LYS A 13 6.41 0.50 -6.53
CA LYS A 13 7.59 0.71 -5.69
C LYS A 13 7.32 1.69 -4.54
N LEU A 14 6.62 2.78 -4.81
CA LEU A 14 6.22 3.76 -3.79
C LEU A 14 5.17 3.17 -2.82
N CYS A 15 4.28 2.34 -3.31
CA CYS A 15 3.27 1.67 -2.49
C CYS A 15 3.92 0.65 -1.54
N ILE A 16 4.91 -0.12 -2.00
CA ILE A 16 5.66 -1.08 -1.19
C ILE A 16 6.51 -0.37 -0.14
N LEU A 17 7.27 0.68 -0.51
CA LEU A 17 8.04 1.50 0.42
C LEU A 17 7.16 2.14 1.50
N TYR A 18 5.95 2.55 1.12
CA TYR A 18 4.99 3.14 2.07
C TYR A 18 4.39 2.08 2.99
N ILE A 19 4.07 0.89 2.48
CA ILE A 19 3.63 -0.26 3.28
C ILE A 19 4.70 -0.60 4.33
N LEU A 20 5.97 -0.65 3.95
CA LEU A 20 7.09 -0.94 4.84
C LEU A 20 7.28 0.16 5.90
N TYR A 21 7.15 1.43 5.50
CA TYR A 21 7.22 2.57 6.43
C TYR A 21 6.10 2.55 7.49
N MET A 22 4.88 2.14 7.12
CA MET A 22 3.74 2.06 8.04
C MET A 22 3.83 0.89 9.02
N TYR A 23 4.53 -0.20 8.68
CA TYR A 23 4.83 -1.28 9.65
C TYR A 23 5.74 -0.84 10.79
N SER A 24 6.48 0.25 10.61
CA SER A 24 7.43 0.78 11.62
C SER A 24 6.82 1.76 12.61
N THR A 25 5.60 2.28 12.39
CA THR A 25 4.99 3.27 13.28
C THR A 25 3.72 2.74 13.93
N ASN A 26 3.87 2.31 15.15
CA ASN A 26 2.90 1.70 16.05
C ASN A 26 1.60 2.46 16.34
N GLY A 27 0.51 1.66 16.41
CA GLY A 27 -0.42 1.61 17.56
C GLY A 27 -1.21 2.87 17.91
N GLY A 28 -2.27 3.14 17.15
CA GLY A 28 -3.31 4.07 17.56
C GLY A 28 -4.38 4.13 16.47
N THR A 29 -5.63 3.85 16.84
CA THR A 29 -6.80 3.84 15.99
C THR A 29 -7.18 5.24 15.49
N SER A 30 -6.35 5.84 14.64
CA SER A 30 -6.71 7.00 13.85
C SER A 30 -6.08 6.86 12.48
N MET A 31 -6.91 6.95 11.44
CA MET A 31 -6.46 6.96 10.05
C MET A 31 -5.56 8.19 9.83
N GLU A 32 -4.24 8.00 9.87
CA GLU A 32 -3.29 9.06 9.54
C GLU A 32 -2.94 8.99 8.06
N LEU A 33 -3.10 10.12 7.37
CA LEU A 33 -2.73 10.28 5.97
C LEU A 33 -1.78 11.44 5.81
N ILE A 34 -0.64 11.19 5.16
CA ILE A 34 0.38 12.20 4.89
C ILE A 34 0.42 12.49 3.40
N ILE A 35 0.12 13.73 3.01
CA ILE A 35 0.21 14.16 1.62
C ILE A 35 1.54 14.86 1.38
N ARG A 36 2.30 14.37 0.40
CA ARG A 36 3.58 14.92 -0.01
C ARG A 36 3.45 15.60 -1.37
N ASN A 37 3.58 16.93 -1.39
CA ASN A 37 3.54 17.72 -2.62
C ASN A 37 4.85 17.65 -3.44
N SER A 38 5.91 17.09 -2.85
CA SER A 38 7.24 16.98 -3.49
C SER A 38 7.42 15.74 -4.36
N THR A 39 6.41 14.87 -4.44
CA THR A 39 6.44 13.67 -5.28
C THR A 39 5.67 13.87 -6.57
N ASN A 40 6.06 13.19 -7.64
CA ASN A 40 5.31 13.19 -8.92
C ASN A 40 4.03 12.33 -8.83
N GLN A 41 3.74 11.73 -7.68
CA GLN A 41 2.56 10.89 -7.47
C GLN A 41 1.31 11.77 -7.25
N PRO A 42 0.23 11.57 -8.04
CA PRO A 42 -1.02 12.31 -7.87
C PRO A 42 -1.57 12.16 -6.44
N ILE A 43 -2.17 13.22 -5.90
CA ILE A 43 -2.67 13.22 -4.51
C ILE A 43 -3.72 12.13 -4.28
N TYR A 44 -4.64 11.90 -5.22
CA TYR A 44 -5.64 10.84 -5.08
C TYR A 44 -5.01 9.45 -4.95
N ASP A 45 -3.92 9.23 -5.65
CA ASP A 45 -3.20 7.95 -5.61
C ASP A 45 -2.41 7.77 -4.30
N GLN A 46 -1.86 8.85 -3.74
CA GLN A 46 -1.28 8.83 -2.40
C GLN A 46 -2.31 8.43 -1.33
N ILE A 47 -3.53 8.98 -1.40
CA ILE A 47 -4.63 8.63 -0.49
C ILE A 47 -5.03 7.16 -0.68
N TYR A 48 -5.22 6.73 -1.93
CA TYR A 48 -5.56 5.36 -2.28
C TYR A 48 -4.55 4.37 -1.70
N CYS A 49 -3.25 4.57 -1.95
CA CYS A 49 -2.20 3.70 -1.48
C CYS A 49 -2.14 3.62 0.06
N GLN A 50 -2.30 4.76 0.74
CA GLN A 50 -2.23 4.81 2.20
C GLN A 50 -3.42 4.12 2.87
N ILE A 51 -4.64 4.37 2.41
CA ILE A 51 -5.84 3.70 2.94
C ILE A 51 -5.77 2.21 2.66
N LYS A 52 -5.43 1.82 1.43
CA LYS A 52 -5.22 0.41 1.04
C LYS A 52 -4.20 -0.28 1.94
N SER A 53 -3.08 0.38 2.23
CA SER A 53 -2.05 -0.16 3.12
C SER A 53 -2.58 -0.39 4.54
N GLN A 54 -3.32 0.57 5.10
CA GLN A 54 -3.91 0.46 6.44
C GLN A 54 -4.95 -0.65 6.52
N ILE A 55 -5.75 -0.85 5.46
CA ILE A 55 -6.70 -1.96 5.37
C ILE A 55 -5.96 -3.31 5.31
N LEU A 56 -4.94 -3.43 4.47
CA LEU A 56 -4.19 -4.67 4.31
C LEU A 56 -3.38 -5.05 5.55
N SER A 57 -2.85 -4.07 6.28
CA SER A 57 -2.14 -4.28 7.55
C SER A 57 -3.08 -4.60 8.73
N GLY A 58 -4.39 -4.34 8.57
CA GLY A 58 -5.37 -4.49 9.64
C GLY A 58 -5.43 -3.29 10.60
N ALA A 59 -4.74 -2.18 10.28
CA ALA A 59 -4.85 -0.93 11.03
C ALA A 59 -6.25 -0.31 10.89
N LEU A 60 -6.90 -0.53 9.73
CA LEU A 60 -8.33 -0.28 9.54
C LEU A 60 -9.05 -1.62 9.52
N ALA A 61 -9.94 -1.83 10.47
CA ALA A 61 -10.66 -3.09 10.62
C ALA A 61 -11.80 -3.25 9.60
N PRO A 62 -12.15 -4.48 9.19
CA PRO A 62 -13.33 -4.75 8.40
C PRO A 62 -14.60 -4.15 9.06
N GLY A 63 -15.45 -3.51 8.26
CA GLY A 63 -16.65 -2.83 8.73
C GLY A 63 -16.40 -1.48 9.41
N GLU A 64 -15.16 -1.06 9.57
CA GLU A 64 -14.83 0.23 10.15
C GLU A 64 -15.28 1.38 9.23
N ALA A 65 -15.86 2.41 9.83
CA ALA A 65 -16.34 3.58 9.10
C ALA A 65 -15.17 4.50 8.75
N LEU A 66 -15.03 4.82 7.48
CA LEU A 66 -14.09 5.83 7.01
C LEU A 66 -14.65 7.25 7.16
N PRO A 67 -13.80 8.27 7.30
CA PRO A 67 -14.21 9.66 7.25
C PRO A 67 -15.00 9.95 5.98
N SER A 68 -15.98 10.86 6.06
CA SER A 68 -16.67 11.30 4.86
C SER A 68 -15.70 11.98 3.88
N ILE A 69 -15.96 11.85 2.58
CA ILE A 69 -15.15 12.48 1.52
C ILE A 69 -14.91 13.98 1.81
N ARG A 70 -15.95 14.67 2.30
CA ARG A 70 -15.85 16.10 2.63
C ARG A 70 -15.00 16.35 3.89
N ALA A 71 -15.15 15.51 4.90
CA ALA A 71 -14.35 15.61 6.13
C ALA A 71 -12.87 15.38 5.80
N LEU A 72 -12.55 14.30 5.11
CA LEU A 72 -11.18 13.99 4.73
C LEU A 72 -10.55 15.07 3.83
N ALA A 73 -11.31 15.59 2.86
CA ALA A 73 -10.84 16.68 2.00
C ALA A 73 -10.50 17.94 2.81
N LYS A 74 -11.33 18.26 3.81
CA LYS A 74 -11.11 19.39 4.73
C LYS A 74 -9.86 19.18 5.59
N ASP A 75 -9.72 18.01 6.18
CA ASP A 75 -8.61 17.68 7.08
C ASP A 75 -7.27 17.70 6.35
N LEU A 76 -7.22 17.14 5.15
CA LEU A 76 -6.03 17.12 4.29
C LEU A 76 -5.82 18.45 3.52
N LYS A 77 -6.77 19.39 3.57
CA LYS A 77 -6.76 20.67 2.82
C LYS A 77 -6.63 20.48 1.30
N ILE A 78 -7.36 19.53 0.76
CA ILE A 78 -7.35 19.19 -0.67
C ILE A 78 -8.75 19.28 -1.28
N SER A 79 -8.83 19.10 -2.61
CA SER A 79 -10.10 19.10 -3.33
C SER A 79 -10.97 17.91 -2.95
N VAL A 80 -12.28 18.16 -2.78
CA VAL A 80 -13.30 17.10 -2.61
C VAL A 80 -13.32 16.14 -3.79
N ILE A 81 -13.06 16.65 -5.01
CA ILE A 81 -13.01 15.83 -6.24
C ILE A 81 -11.83 14.85 -6.18
N THR A 82 -10.67 15.30 -5.71
CA THR A 82 -9.48 14.46 -5.53
C THR A 82 -9.72 13.36 -4.51
N THR A 83 -10.32 13.69 -3.37
CA THR A 83 -10.68 12.72 -2.34
C THR A 83 -11.72 11.72 -2.84
N LYS A 84 -12.76 12.23 -3.54
CA LYS A 84 -13.78 11.36 -4.15
C LYS A 84 -13.15 10.34 -5.10
N ARG A 85 -12.25 10.76 -5.96
CA ARG A 85 -11.56 9.87 -6.89
C ARG A 85 -10.82 8.73 -6.17
N ALA A 86 -10.11 9.04 -5.07
CA ALA A 86 -9.44 8.01 -4.28
C ALA A 86 -10.44 6.99 -3.69
N TYR A 87 -11.59 7.45 -3.19
CA TYR A 87 -12.64 6.58 -2.67
C TYR A 87 -13.31 5.75 -3.77
N ASP A 88 -13.59 6.34 -4.92
CA ASP A 88 -14.16 5.63 -6.07
C ASP A 88 -13.21 4.49 -6.52
N GLU A 89 -11.89 4.73 -6.52
CA GLU A 89 -10.90 3.70 -6.85
C GLU A 89 -10.78 2.61 -5.76
N LEU A 90 -10.84 2.98 -4.48
CA LEU A 90 -10.88 2.01 -3.37
C LEU A 90 -12.12 1.12 -3.46
N GLU A 91 -13.28 1.68 -3.78
CA GLU A 91 -14.53 0.94 -3.94
C GLU A 91 -14.50 0.05 -5.18
N ALA A 92 -14.00 0.54 -6.32
CA ALA A 92 -13.85 -0.23 -7.55
C ALA A 92 -12.92 -1.46 -7.37
N HIS A 93 -11.91 -1.35 -6.50
CA HIS A 93 -11.01 -2.45 -6.16
C HIS A 93 -11.50 -3.29 -4.97
N GLY A 94 -12.68 -3.00 -4.41
CA GLY A 94 -13.30 -3.78 -3.34
C GLY A 94 -12.67 -3.62 -1.95
N PHE A 95 -11.89 -2.57 -1.71
CA PHE A 95 -11.33 -2.27 -0.39
C PHE A 95 -12.34 -1.64 0.56
N ILE A 96 -13.28 -0.89 0.00
CA ILE A 96 -14.35 -0.22 0.74
C ILE A 96 -15.68 -0.43 0.03
N TYR A 97 -16.76 -0.14 0.73
CA TYR A 97 -18.11 -0.08 0.16
C TYR A 97 -18.84 1.14 0.69
N THR A 98 -19.73 1.69 -0.12
CA THR A 98 -20.53 2.87 0.24
C THR A 98 -21.96 2.46 0.58
N MET A 99 -22.42 2.88 1.76
CA MET A 99 -23.82 2.76 2.14
C MET A 99 -24.52 4.13 2.03
N ALA A 100 -25.55 4.19 1.19
CA ALA A 100 -26.32 5.43 1.00
C ALA A 100 -26.81 6.01 2.34
N GLY A 101 -26.48 7.26 2.59
CA GLY A 101 -26.84 7.98 3.82
C GLY A 101 -26.07 7.59 5.08
N LYS A 102 -25.20 6.57 5.04
CA LYS A 102 -24.43 6.12 6.19
C LYS A 102 -22.92 6.35 6.06
N GLY A 103 -22.40 6.46 4.84
CA GLY A 103 -20.97 6.70 4.59
C GLY A 103 -20.27 5.55 3.91
N CYS A 104 -18.93 5.58 3.96
CA CYS A 104 -18.06 4.56 3.39
C CYS A 104 -17.46 3.70 4.53
N PHE A 105 -17.32 2.41 4.28
CA PHE A 105 -16.88 1.43 5.26
C PHE A 105 -15.84 0.50 4.64
N VAL A 106 -14.91 0.00 5.45
CA VAL A 106 -13.94 -1.02 5.04
C VAL A 106 -14.68 -2.31 4.69
N ALA A 107 -14.39 -2.90 3.52
CA ALA A 107 -15.03 -4.12 3.05
C ALA A 107 -14.55 -5.34 3.86
N ASP A 108 -15.48 -6.19 4.23
CA ASP A 108 -15.22 -7.40 5.04
C ASP A 108 -14.82 -8.60 4.16
N ASN A 109 -15.43 -8.72 2.98
CA ASN A 109 -15.42 -9.95 2.20
C ASN A 109 -14.21 -10.16 1.28
N ASN A 110 -13.31 -9.19 1.14
CA ASN A 110 -12.23 -9.23 0.14
C ASN A 110 -10.81 -9.20 0.70
N LEU A 111 -10.64 -8.99 2.00
CA LEU A 111 -9.28 -8.87 2.58
C LEU A 111 -8.46 -10.14 2.39
N GLU A 112 -9.07 -11.29 2.52
CA GLU A 112 -8.39 -12.58 2.36
C GLU A 112 -8.03 -12.86 0.90
N ILE A 113 -8.93 -12.54 -0.01
CA ILE A 113 -8.68 -12.64 -1.46
C ILE A 113 -7.59 -11.66 -1.89
N LEU A 114 -7.64 -10.43 -1.38
CA LEU A 114 -6.64 -9.39 -1.67
C LEU A 114 -5.26 -9.73 -1.06
N ARG A 115 -5.23 -10.29 0.16
CA ARG A 115 -4.00 -10.80 0.78
C ARG A 115 -3.43 -11.96 -0.04
N GLU A 116 -4.27 -12.86 -0.50
CA GLU A 116 -3.85 -13.98 -1.35
C GLU A 116 -3.33 -13.51 -2.72
N GLN A 117 -3.96 -12.52 -3.33
CA GLN A 117 -3.46 -11.91 -4.57
C GLN A 117 -2.10 -11.27 -4.37
N ARG A 118 -1.91 -10.51 -3.28
CA ARG A 118 -0.63 -9.90 -2.93
C ARG A 118 0.45 -10.93 -2.61
N ARG A 119 0.07 -12.02 -1.94
CA ARG A 119 0.98 -13.14 -1.68
C ARG A 119 1.47 -13.78 -2.98
N ARG A 120 0.59 -14.01 -3.93
CA ARG A 120 0.95 -14.55 -5.26
C ARG A 120 1.85 -13.61 -6.05
N GLU A 121 1.58 -12.31 -5.97
CA GLU A 121 2.42 -11.29 -6.59
C GLU A 121 3.84 -11.31 -5.99
N LEU A 122 3.94 -11.36 -4.65
CA LEU A 122 5.22 -11.52 -3.95
C LEU A 122 5.96 -12.81 -4.36
N GLU A 123 5.26 -13.94 -4.44
CA GLU A 123 5.82 -15.22 -4.89
C GLU A 123 6.39 -15.11 -6.31
N THR A 124 5.71 -14.37 -7.20
CA THR A 124 6.19 -14.12 -8.56
C THR A 124 7.50 -13.32 -8.56
N HIS A 125 7.58 -12.25 -7.76
CA HIS A 125 8.79 -11.45 -7.64
C HIS A 125 9.96 -12.24 -7.01
N LEU A 126 9.69 -13.04 -5.99
CA LEU A 126 10.70 -13.91 -5.38
C LEU A 126 11.21 -14.98 -6.36
N THR A 127 10.33 -15.52 -7.19
CA THR A 127 10.70 -16.48 -8.23
C THR A 127 11.61 -15.83 -9.28
N ALA A 128 11.26 -14.64 -9.74
CA ALA A 128 12.09 -13.87 -10.66
C ALA A 128 13.45 -13.51 -10.05
N ALA A 129 13.49 -13.13 -8.78
CA ALA A 129 14.73 -12.86 -8.05
C ALA A 129 15.61 -14.10 -7.95
N LEU A 130 15.02 -15.28 -7.71
CA LEU A 130 15.75 -16.55 -7.69
C LEU A 130 16.37 -16.91 -9.05
N GLU A 131 15.68 -16.68 -10.14
CA GLU A 131 16.19 -16.92 -11.49
C GLU A 131 17.33 -15.94 -11.83
N LEU A 132 17.16 -14.67 -11.47
CA LEU A 132 18.19 -13.67 -11.66
C LEU A 132 19.47 -14.02 -10.85
N ALA A 133 19.31 -14.43 -9.60
CA ALA A 133 20.43 -14.85 -8.75
C ALA A 133 21.21 -16.00 -9.36
N LYS A 134 20.52 -17.00 -9.92
CA LYS A 134 21.18 -18.12 -10.64
C LYS A 134 22.00 -17.61 -11.83
N SER A 135 21.49 -16.66 -12.61
CA SER A 135 22.20 -16.08 -13.74
C SER A 135 23.44 -15.29 -13.32
N CYS A 136 23.44 -14.72 -12.12
CA CYS A 136 24.58 -14.01 -11.52
C CYS A 136 25.53 -14.93 -10.74
N GLY A 137 25.28 -16.24 -10.71
CA GLY A 137 26.11 -17.19 -9.95
C GLY A 137 25.93 -17.10 -8.43
N LEU A 138 24.87 -16.45 -7.97
CA LEU A 138 24.54 -16.34 -6.55
C LEU A 138 23.83 -17.61 -6.06
N THR A 139 24.15 -18.02 -4.85
CA THR A 139 23.51 -19.16 -4.19
C THR A 139 22.22 -18.72 -3.47
N ARG A 140 21.40 -19.71 -3.10
CA ARG A 140 20.21 -19.46 -2.26
C ARG A 140 20.58 -18.83 -0.91
N GLN A 141 21.75 -19.15 -0.39
CA GLN A 141 22.26 -18.59 0.86
C GLN A 141 22.58 -17.10 0.72
N ASP A 142 23.20 -16.71 -0.41
CA ASP A 142 23.51 -15.31 -0.69
C ASP A 142 22.24 -14.47 -0.81
N LEU A 143 21.19 -14.99 -1.49
CA LEU A 143 19.90 -14.35 -1.57
C LEU A 143 19.23 -14.15 -0.20
N LYS A 144 19.34 -15.14 0.68
CA LYS A 144 18.82 -15.04 2.05
C LYS A 144 19.55 -13.94 2.82
N GLN A 145 20.87 -13.88 2.72
CA GLN A 145 21.65 -12.80 3.37
C GLN A 145 21.28 -11.41 2.82
N MET A 146 21.04 -11.30 1.52
CA MET A 146 20.57 -10.03 0.92
C MET A 146 19.21 -9.61 1.46
N LEU A 147 18.29 -10.56 1.63
CA LEU A 147 16.97 -10.27 2.22
C LEU A 147 17.08 -9.85 3.69
N ASP A 148 17.93 -10.51 4.47
CA ASP A 148 18.17 -10.17 5.87
C ASP A 148 18.73 -8.73 6.00
N LEU A 149 19.73 -8.37 5.19
CA LEU A 149 20.31 -7.03 5.14
C LEU A 149 19.29 -5.95 4.75
N LEU A 150 18.47 -6.22 3.72
CA LEU A 150 17.43 -5.28 3.29
C LEU A 150 16.36 -5.06 4.37
N SER A 151 16.05 -6.08 5.17
CA SER A 151 15.09 -5.96 6.28
C SER A 151 15.66 -5.22 7.49
N GLU A 152 16.98 -5.25 7.72
CA GLU A 152 17.65 -4.53 8.80
C GLU A 152 17.79 -3.02 8.53
N GLU A 153 18.03 -2.62 7.28
CA GLU A 153 18.11 -1.20 6.88
C GLU A 153 16.79 -0.43 7.08
N GLU A 154 15.65 -1.13 7.15
CA GLU A 154 14.35 -0.52 7.38
C GLU A 154 14.04 -0.24 8.85
N THR A 155 14.86 -0.72 9.78
CA THR A 155 14.61 -0.59 11.24
C THR A 155 15.35 0.59 11.88
N THR A 156 16.09 1.42 11.10
CA THR A 156 16.85 2.58 11.56
C THR A 156 16.27 3.88 11.01
#